data_d417c93d88a18014ecddc87e24f5092d
#
_entry.id   d417c93d88a18014ecddc87e24f5092d
#
_cell.length_a   1.000
_cell.length_b   1.000
_cell.length_c   1.000
_cell.angle_alpha   90.00
_cell.angle_beta   90.00
_cell.angle_gamma   90.00
#
_symmetry.space_group_name_H-M   'P 1'
#
loop_
_entity.id
_entity.type
_entity.pdbx_description
1 polymer ?
#
loop_
_entity_poly.entity_id
_entity_poly.type
_entity_poly.pdbx_seq_one_letter_code
_entity_poly.pdbx_strand_id
1 'polypeptide(L)'
;MDRQKVLLEEMSWPEVQEALKRGMKTVIIVAASVEQHGPHMAEITDTVLGYESAIDLARRLGDALVAPVIRPGLSEHHMPLPGSLTLRPE
;
A
#
# COMPACT_ATOMS: atom_id res chain seq x y z
N MET A 1 -0.25 18.59 -4.39
CA MET A 1 0.94 17.80 -4.68
C MET A 1 0.57 16.57 -5.48
N ASP A 2 1.37 16.26 -6.47
CA ASP A 2 1.16 15.09 -7.32
C ASP A 2 1.41 13.81 -6.53
N ARG A 3 0.54 12.80 -6.73
CA ARG A 3 0.69 11.50 -6.08
C ARG A 3 2.02 10.84 -6.42
N GLN A 4 2.54 11.04 -7.64
CA GLN A 4 3.81 10.47 -8.08
C GLN A 4 5.00 10.93 -7.26
N LYS A 5 4.88 12.04 -6.55
CA LYS A 5 5.96 12.56 -5.72
C LYS A 5 6.15 11.78 -4.42
N VAL A 6 5.20 10.93 -4.05
CA VAL A 6 5.30 10.11 -2.84
C VAL A 6 5.24 8.61 -3.11
N LEU A 7 4.80 8.18 -4.30
CA LEU A 7 4.65 6.77 -4.62
C LEU A 7 5.94 6.20 -5.19
N LEU A 8 6.65 5.44 -4.37
CA LEU A 8 7.94 4.84 -4.75
C LEU A 8 7.83 3.98 -6.01
N GLU A 9 6.76 3.18 -6.11
CA GLU A 9 6.58 2.26 -7.24
C GLU A 9 6.33 2.94 -8.57
N GLU A 10 5.98 4.22 -8.55
CA GLU A 10 5.77 5.00 -9.78
C GLU A 10 7.00 5.83 -10.16
N MET A 11 8.09 5.68 -9.43
CA MET A 11 9.32 6.41 -9.67
C MET A 11 10.33 5.57 -10.45
N SER A 12 11.09 6.22 -11.33
CA SER A 12 12.29 5.64 -11.91
C SER A 12 13.42 5.70 -10.89
N TRP A 13 14.49 4.93 -11.10
CA TRP A 13 15.60 4.98 -10.13
C TRP A 13 16.25 6.37 -10.00
N PRO A 14 16.39 7.19 -11.08
CA PRO A 14 16.89 8.55 -10.90
C PRO A 14 15.97 9.43 -10.06
N GLU A 15 14.66 9.24 -10.18
CA GLU A 15 13.69 9.98 -9.37
C GLU A 15 13.79 9.59 -7.89
N VAL A 16 14.03 8.31 -7.59
CA VAL A 16 14.26 7.86 -6.22
C VAL A 16 15.54 8.50 -5.67
N GLN A 17 16.60 8.50 -6.46
CA GLN A 17 17.87 9.11 -6.06
C GLN A 17 17.70 10.59 -5.75
N GLU A 18 16.94 11.31 -6.57
CA GLU A 18 16.67 12.72 -6.37
C GLU A 18 15.85 12.95 -5.11
N ALA A 19 14.86 12.10 -4.84
CA ALA A 19 14.05 12.18 -3.63
C ALA A 19 14.94 12.01 -2.39
N LEU A 20 15.86 11.05 -2.40
CA LEU A 20 16.79 10.84 -1.30
C LEU A 20 17.67 12.07 -1.07
N LYS A 21 18.13 12.72 -2.14
CA LYS A 21 18.94 13.93 -2.03
C LYS A 21 18.16 15.08 -1.40
N ARG A 22 16.83 15.12 -1.61
CA ARG A 22 15.97 16.16 -1.01
C ARG A 22 15.60 15.85 0.43
N GLY A 23 16.07 14.74 0.98
CA GLY A 23 15.82 14.38 2.37
C GLY A 23 14.61 13.51 2.61
N MET A 24 14.07 12.87 1.57
CA MET A 24 12.95 11.92 1.69
C MET A 24 13.50 10.60 2.24
N LYS A 25 13.51 10.44 3.55
CA LYS A 25 14.18 9.30 4.20
C LYS A 25 13.26 8.41 5.02
N THR A 26 11.97 8.68 5.04
CA THR A 26 10.98 7.84 5.71
C THR A 26 10.23 7.03 4.65
N VAL A 27 10.01 5.76 4.89
CA VAL A 27 9.24 4.91 3.99
C VAL A 27 8.03 4.36 4.76
N ILE A 28 6.85 4.55 4.18
CA ILE A 28 5.62 4.01 4.74
C ILE A 28 5.30 2.71 4.02
N ILE A 29 5.19 1.64 4.76
CA ILE A 29 4.85 0.32 4.23
C ILE A 29 3.46 -0.05 4.72
N VAL A 30 2.55 -0.32 3.78
CA VAL A 30 1.20 -0.76 4.10
C VAL A 30 1.14 -2.27 3.91
N ALA A 31 0.72 -2.98 4.96
CA ALA A 31 0.39 -4.40 4.86
C ALA A 31 -1.12 -4.51 4.78
N ALA A 32 -1.62 -5.08 3.70
CA ALA A 32 -3.04 -5.17 3.44
C ALA A 32 -3.43 -6.60 3.05
N SER A 33 -4.63 -6.77 2.51
CA SER A 33 -5.12 -8.08 2.15
C SER A 33 -5.96 -8.02 0.88
N VAL A 34 -6.17 -9.19 0.28
CA VAL A 34 -7.14 -9.39 -0.79
C VAL A 34 -8.15 -10.39 -0.24
N GLU A 35 -9.29 -9.89 0.19
CA GLU A 35 -10.29 -10.72 0.84
C GLU A 35 -11.69 -10.21 0.57
N GLN A 36 -12.69 -11.08 0.74
CA GLN A 36 -14.06 -10.70 0.52
C GLN A 36 -14.53 -9.64 1.52
N HIS A 37 -15.35 -8.71 1.06
CA HIS A 37 -15.95 -7.65 1.86
C HIS A 37 -17.44 -7.55 1.57
N GLY A 38 -18.12 -8.69 1.54
CA GLY A 38 -19.53 -8.76 1.21
C GLY A 38 -19.78 -8.72 -0.30
N PRO A 39 -21.05 -8.87 -0.73
CA PRO A 39 -21.36 -9.01 -2.15
C PRO A 39 -21.26 -7.74 -2.98
N HIS A 40 -21.12 -6.57 -2.36
CA HIS A 40 -21.14 -5.28 -3.04
C HIS A 40 -19.82 -4.51 -2.97
N MET A 41 -18.80 -5.03 -2.29
CA MET A 41 -17.50 -4.35 -2.18
C MET A 41 -16.41 -5.20 -2.82
N ALA A 42 -15.48 -4.52 -3.49
CA ALA A 42 -14.35 -5.20 -4.13
C ALA A 42 -13.39 -5.79 -3.08
N GLU A 43 -12.74 -6.87 -3.45
CA GLU A 43 -11.80 -7.57 -2.56
C GLU A 43 -10.52 -6.80 -2.32
N ILE A 44 -10.26 -5.75 -3.07
CA ILE A 44 -9.10 -4.87 -2.89
C ILE A 44 -9.37 -3.75 -1.86
N THR A 45 -10.53 -3.77 -1.18
CA THR A 45 -10.96 -2.70 -0.29
C THR A 45 -9.88 -2.27 0.71
N ASP A 46 -9.30 -3.21 1.44
CA ASP A 46 -8.27 -2.89 2.43
C ASP A 46 -7.03 -2.29 1.79
N THR A 47 -6.63 -2.79 0.63
CA THR A 47 -5.48 -2.26 -0.11
C THR A 47 -5.72 -0.80 -0.51
N VAL A 48 -6.90 -0.49 -1.04
CA VAL A 48 -7.23 0.86 -1.47
C VAL A 48 -7.28 1.82 -0.29
N LEU A 49 -7.95 1.42 0.80
CA LEU A 49 -8.04 2.25 2.00
C LEU A 49 -6.67 2.51 2.60
N GLY A 50 -5.84 1.48 2.73
CA GLY A 50 -4.49 1.62 3.27
C GLY A 50 -3.61 2.50 2.39
N TYR A 51 -3.70 2.31 1.08
CA TYR A 51 -2.90 3.05 0.12
C TYR A 51 -3.21 4.55 0.15
N GLU A 52 -4.50 4.91 0.10
CA GLU A 52 -4.91 6.31 0.13
C GLU A 52 -4.56 6.96 1.48
N SER A 53 -4.70 6.23 2.59
CA SER A 53 -4.29 6.72 3.91
C SER A 53 -2.79 6.97 3.98
N ALA A 54 -1.99 6.07 3.40
CA ALA A 54 -0.54 6.21 3.38
C ALA A 54 -0.09 7.42 2.56
N ILE A 55 -0.75 7.67 1.42
CA ILE A 55 -0.46 8.83 0.58
C ILE A 55 -0.73 10.12 1.36
N ASP A 56 -1.87 10.19 2.05
CA ASP A 56 -2.22 11.35 2.85
C ASP A 56 -1.21 11.58 3.97
N LEU A 57 -0.83 10.50 4.68
CA LEU A 57 0.17 10.57 5.72
C LEU A 57 1.53 11.02 5.19
N ALA A 58 1.96 10.48 4.06
CA ALA A 58 3.24 10.84 3.45
C ALA A 58 3.31 12.33 3.13
N ARG A 59 2.21 12.87 2.60
CA ARG A 59 2.12 14.30 2.28
C ARG A 59 2.21 15.16 3.53
N ARG A 60 1.61 14.72 4.62
CA ARG A 60 1.62 15.46 5.89
C ARG A 60 2.99 15.43 6.55
N LEU A 61 3.71 14.31 6.43
CA LEU A 61 5.05 14.19 6.99
C LEU A 61 6.08 15.00 6.20
N GLY A 62 5.94 15.06 4.89
CA GLY A 62 6.82 15.86 4.04
C GLY A 62 8.13 15.19 3.63
N ASP A 63 8.58 14.17 4.35
CA ASP A 63 9.85 13.48 4.07
C ASP A 63 9.67 11.99 3.80
N ALA A 64 8.45 11.57 3.47
CA ALA A 64 8.10 10.16 3.36
C ALA A 64 7.71 9.77 1.95
N LEU A 65 8.10 8.54 1.58
CA LEU A 65 7.66 7.87 0.37
C LEU A 65 6.79 6.69 0.75
N VAL A 66 5.86 6.33 -0.12
CA VAL A 66 4.98 5.17 0.07
C VAL A 66 5.52 4.01 -0.76
N ALA A 67 5.86 2.91 -0.10
CA ALA A 67 6.32 1.69 -0.74
C ALA A 67 5.12 0.94 -1.35
N PRO A 68 5.38 -0.01 -2.28
CA PRO A 68 4.33 -0.89 -2.78
C PRO A 68 3.62 -1.61 -1.62
N VAL A 69 2.30 -1.73 -1.73
CA VAL A 69 1.51 -2.37 -0.69
C VAL A 69 1.83 -3.87 -0.64
N ILE A 70 2.07 -4.38 0.57
CA ILE A 70 2.30 -5.81 0.78
C ILE A 70 0.95 -6.50 0.93
N ARG A 71 0.66 -7.45 0.06
CA ARG A 71 -0.57 -8.25 0.06
C ARG A 71 -0.30 -9.56 -0.69
N PRO A 72 -1.05 -10.64 -0.43
CA PRO A 72 -2.12 -10.79 0.56
C PRO A 72 -1.58 -10.95 1.98
N GLY A 73 -2.49 -10.82 2.97
CA GLY A 73 -2.19 -11.09 4.37
C GLY A 73 -2.77 -12.42 4.84
N LEU A 74 -2.98 -12.57 6.15
CA LEU A 74 -3.63 -13.73 6.73
C LEU A 74 -5.14 -13.50 6.73
N SER A 75 -5.89 -14.31 5.98
CA SER A 75 -7.32 -14.11 5.75
C SER A 75 -8.09 -15.43 5.75
N GLU A 76 -7.67 -16.41 6.55
CA GLU A 76 -8.31 -17.72 6.59
C GLU A 76 -9.79 -17.64 6.94
N HIS A 77 -10.15 -16.72 7.82
CA HIS A 77 -11.55 -16.55 8.25
C HIS A 77 -12.48 -16.08 7.12
N HIS A 78 -11.93 -15.57 6.02
CA HIS A 78 -12.69 -15.14 4.84
C HIS A 78 -12.71 -16.20 3.73
N MET A 79 -11.94 -17.26 3.86
CA MET A 79 -11.78 -18.25 2.79
C MET A 79 -13.06 -19.01 2.40
N PRO A 80 -14.07 -19.19 3.27
CA PRO A 80 -15.32 -19.83 2.84
C PRO A 80 -16.04 -19.11 1.68
N LEU A 81 -15.76 -17.82 1.47
CA LEU A 81 -16.30 -17.08 0.33
C LEU A 81 -15.24 -16.95 -0.76
N PRO A 82 -15.63 -17.09 -2.05
CA PRO A 82 -14.66 -17.07 -3.14
C PRO A 82 -13.92 -15.73 -3.26
N GLY A 83 -12.71 -15.81 -3.75
CA GLY A 83 -11.91 -14.64 -4.11
C GLY A 83 -10.90 -14.20 -3.10
N SER A 84 -11.06 -14.55 -1.83
CA SER A 84 -10.09 -14.19 -0.81
C SER A 84 -8.78 -14.94 -1.02
N LEU A 85 -7.67 -14.23 -0.81
CA LEU A 85 -6.34 -14.81 -0.86
C LEU A 85 -5.74 -14.74 0.54
N THR A 86 -5.08 -15.79 0.95
CA THR A 86 -4.45 -15.84 2.26
C THR A 86 -3.05 -16.42 2.20
N LEU A 87 -2.20 -15.92 3.09
CA LEU A 87 -0.88 -16.50 3.33
C LEU A 87 -1.00 -17.57 4.41
N ARG A 88 -0.15 -18.58 4.34
CA ARG A 88 -0.04 -19.57 5.42
C ARG A 88 0.96 -19.07 6.45
N PRO A 89 0.68 -19.27 7.75
CA PRO A 89 1.61 -18.81 8.79
C PRO A 89 2.99 -19.48 8.75
N GLU A 90 3.06 -20.65 8.12
CA GLU A 90 4.30 -21.43 7.95
C GLU A 90 4.93 -21.09 6.56
#